data_6ad47f4c714da65e248f5114ddb0d8e9
#
_entry.id   6ad47f4c714da65e248f5114ddb0d8e9
#
_cell.length_a   1.000
_cell.length_b   1.000
_cell.length_c   1.000
_cell.angle_alpha   90.00
_cell.angle_beta   90.00
_cell.angle_gamma   90.00
#
_symmetry.space_group_name_H-M   'P 1'
#
loop_
_entity.id
_entity.type
_entity.pdbx_description
1 polymer ?
#
loop_
_entity_poly.entity_id
_entity_poly.type
_entity_poly.pdbx_seq_one_letter_code
_entity_poly.pdbx_strand_id
1 'polypeptide(L)'
;MTIWFASRFSPTYQGGLAAYERSVIQGIQQRKCISFKVIYAVARMDSLPAAQDTGELPVTELGASWVGRVSRPLWPRFASRPALHHFLETILARAWRRPQIARPGVIHYVGTGWDFFGFIMARLAREYQARFVITPAIHPGSWGSDRIDGRLYRQADAVICFTHQESQFLEQLGVEKQKLFVCPLPPTCRTDGDGLRFRKETHLDGQPCVLFLGRRDEGKGYPALLQAWPLVLRTIPEAVLILAGAAGGQYGELVAKIPPSNIRDIGVPDEVRKADAIAACDVFCLPSAHESFGIVYIDAWFYCKPVICGIAPACREFIADGDTGLWANQVPEQLAEKLRVLLQNKSLREAMGAAGKRAQAERFNESIFVRNHLDAFGLSSLAQKSE
;
A
#
# COMPACT_ATOMS: atom_id res chain seq x y z
N MET A 1 0.62 -24.72 -11.91
CA MET A 1 -0.38 -23.76 -12.43
C MET A 1 0.29 -22.42 -12.66
N THR A 2 -0.10 -21.66 -13.69
CA THR A 2 0.50 -20.34 -13.98
C THR A 2 -0.42 -19.24 -13.44
N ILE A 3 0.12 -18.32 -12.64
CA ILE A 3 -0.56 -17.11 -12.21
C ILE A 3 0.08 -15.93 -12.96
N TRP A 4 -0.74 -15.11 -13.60
CA TRP A 4 -0.28 -13.83 -14.12
C TRP A 4 -0.56 -12.75 -13.10
N PHE A 5 0.49 -12.08 -12.64
CA PHE A 5 0.38 -10.84 -11.91
C PHE A 5 0.45 -9.68 -12.90
N ALA A 6 -0.62 -8.91 -12.95
CA ALA A 6 -0.77 -7.82 -13.89
C ALA A 6 -0.85 -6.50 -13.11
N SER A 7 0.12 -5.64 -13.32
CA SER A 7 0.18 -4.31 -12.70
C SER A 7 0.66 -3.27 -13.70
N ARG A 8 0.24 -2.03 -13.49
CA ARG A 8 0.77 -0.88 -14.23
C ARG A 8 2.13 -0.42 -13.69
N PHE A 9 2.53 -0.89 -12.52
CA PHE A 9 3.79 -0.56 -11.88
C PHE A 9 4.80 -1.68 -12.04
N SER A 10 6.07 -1.31 -12.21
CA SER A 10 7.16 -2.28 -12.16
C SER A 10 7.24 -2.91 -10.76
N PRO A 11 7.60 -4.20 -10.65
CA PRO A 11 7.89 -4.83 -9.35
C PRO A 11 8.99 -4.11 -8.55
N THR A 12 9.87 -3.39 -9.26
CA THR A 12 10.94 -2.58 -8.65
C THR A 12 10.47 -1.21 -8.16
N TYR A 13 9.20 -0.85 -8.43
CA TYR A 13 8.64 0.42 -7.94
C TYR A 13 8.56 0.44 -6.43
N GLN A 14 9.02 1.54 -5.82
CA GLN A 14 8.92 1.75 -4.38
C GLN A 14 7.57 2.38 -4.04
N GLY A 15 6.64 1.57 -3.56
CA GLY A 15 5.30 2.00 -3.16
C GLY A 15 4.50 0.89 -2.52
N GLY A 16 3.43 1.25 -1.82
CA GLY A 16 2.60 0.31 -1.05
C GLY A 16 2.03 -0.84 -1.89
N LEU A 17 1.55 -0.54 -3.11
CA LEU A 17 1.01 -1.58 -4.00
C LEU A 17 2.08 -2.55 -4.52
N ALA A 18 3.27 -2.06 -4.85
CA ALA A 18 4.36 -2.94 -5.27
C ALA A 18 4.89 -3.78 -4.10
N ALA A 19 4.90 -3.23 -2.86
CA ALA A 19 5.20 -3.99 -1.66
C ALA A 19 4.16 -5.09 -1.43
N TYR A 20 2.87 -4.77 -1.60
CA TYR A 20 1.78 -5.74 -1.55
C TYR A 20 1.98 -6.89 -2.55
N GLU A 21 2.23 -6.58 -3.82
CA GLU A 21 2.45 -7.60 -4.86
C GLU A 21 3.63 -8.51 -4.54
N ARG A 22 4.76 -7.93 -4.10
CA ARG A 22 5.93 -8.73 -3.66
C ARG A 22 5.55 -9.67 -2.51
N SER A 23 4.80 -9.18 -1.51
CA SER A 23 4.36 -10.00 -0.37
C SER A 23 3.48 -11.17 -0.81
N VAL A 24 2.54 -10.95 -1.77
CA VAL A 24 1.70 -12.02 -2.31
C VAL A 24 2.56 -13.08 -3.00
N ILE A 25 3.47 -12.66 -3.86
CA ILE A 25 4.31 -13.57 -4.65
C ILE A 25 5.23 -14.36 -3.73
N GLN A 26 5.95 -13.69 -2.83
CA GLN A 26 6.86 -14.34 -1.90
C GLN A 26 6.14 -15.33 -0.99
N GLY A 27 5.00 -14.93 -0.41
CA GLY A 27 4.22 -15.81 0.45
C GLY A 27 3.69 -17.06 -0.27
N ILE A 28 3.33 -16.95 -1.56
CA ILE A 28 2.92 -18.09 -2.37
C ILE A 28 4.14 -18.98 -2.72
N GLN A 29 5.27 -18.38 -3.12
CA GLN A 29 6.47 -19.11 -3.52
C GLN A 29 7.11 -19.90 -2.37
N GLN A 30 7.03 -19.41 -1.15
CA GLN A 30 7.54 -20.10 0.04
C GLN A 30 6.80 -21.42 0.33
N ARG A 31 5.59 -21.59 -0.21
CA ARG A 31 4.82 -22.82 -0.07
C ARG A 31 5.26 -23.88 -1.07
N LYS A 32 6.16 -24.76 -0.65
CA LYS A 32 6.81 -25.80 -1.47
C LYS A 32 5.83 -26.75 -2.21
N CYS A 33 4.56 -26.82 -1.79
CA CYS A 33 3.54 -27.66 -2.42
C CYS A 33 2.91 -27.05 -3.68
N ILE A 34 3.21 -25.79 -4.01
CA ILE A 34 2.63 -25.08 -5.14
C ILE A 34 3.75 -24.60 -6.06
N SER A 35 3.77 -25.14 -7.28
CA SER A 35 4.69 -24.64 -8.32
C SER A 35 3.97 -23.59 -9.15
N PHE A 36 4.33 -22.33 -9.00
CA PHE A 36 3.79 -21.22 -9.77
C PHE A 36 4.82 -20.65 -10.73
N LYS A 37 4.35 -20.22 -11.89
CA LYS A 37 5.08 -19.32 -12.75
C LYS A 37 4.40 -17.95 -12.68
N VAL A 38 5.10 -16.97 -12.15
CA VAL A 38 4.63 -15.59 -12.07
C VAL A 38 5.10 -14.85 -13.31
N ILE A 39 4.19 -14.14 -13.96
CA ILE A 39 4.46 -13.33 -15.15
C ILE A 39 3.92 -11.95 -14.86
N TYR A 40 4.79 -10.97 -14.76
CA TYR A 40 4.39 -9.58 -14.66
C TYR A 40 4.00 -9.04 -16.03
N ALA A 41 2.85 -8.40 -16.09
CA ALA A 41 2.43 -7.62 -17.21
C ALA A 41 2.40 -6.14 -16.80
N VAL A 42 3.43 -5.40 -17.14
CA VAL A 42 3.56 -3.98 -16.79
C VAL A 42 3.16 -3.14 -17.97
N ALA A 43 2.21 -2.25 -17.80
CA ALA A 43 1.92 -1.20 -18.78
C ALA A 43 2.97 -0.10 -18.64
N ARG A 44 3.93 -0.04 -19.55
CA ARG A 44 4.96 0.99 -19.56
C ARG A 44 4.33 2.37 -19.69
N MET A 45 4.56 3.22 -18.71
CA MET A 45 4.26 4.65 -18.79
C MET A 45 5.55 5.38 -19.15
N ASP A 46 5.48 6.33 -20.06
CA ASP A 46 6.62 7.00 -20.70
C ASP A 46 7.63 7.71 -19.75
N SER A 47 7.38 7.74 -18.46
CA SER A 47 8.23 8.38 -17.44
C SER A 47 8.82 7.42 -16.41
N LEU A 48 8.55 6.11 -16.48
CA LEU A 48 9.13 5.15 -15.55
C LEU A 48 10.35 4.47 -16.18
N PRO A 49 11.43 4.24 -15.41
CA PRO A 49 12.57 3.46 -15.89
C PRO A 49 12.09 2.08 -16.35
N ALA A 50 12.73 1.54 -17.38
CA ALA A 50 12.47 0.19 -17.85
C ALA A 50 12.57 -0.78 -16.66
N ALA A 51 11.63 -1.73 -16.55
CA ALA A 51 11.74 -2.78 -15.55
C ALA A 51 13.07 -3.51 -15.77
N GLN A 52 13.96 -3.40 -14.80
CA GLN A 52 15.16 -4.25 -14.81
C GLN A 52 14.70 -5.65 -14.47
N ASP A 53 15.10 -6.61 -15.30
CA ASP A 53 14.95 -8.03 -14.98
C ASP A 53 15.79 -8.32 -13.73
N THR A 54 15.12 -8.50 -12.60
CA THR A 54 15.77 -8.75 -11.31
C THR A 54 16.31 -10.19 -11.21
N GLY A 55 16.20 -10.98 -12.29
CA GLY A 55 16.68 -12.37 -12.34
C GLY A 55 15.82 -13.38 -11.56
N GLU A 56 14.97 -12.90 -10.65
CA GLU A 56 14.14 -13.76 -9.80
C GLU A 56 12.74 -14.02 -10.37
N LEU A 57 12.22 -13.08 -11.18
CA LEU A 57 10.87 -13.18 -11.76
C LEU A 57 10.89 -12.80 -13.24
N PRO A 58 10.35 -13.62 -14.14
CA PRO A 58 10.24 -13.28 -15.54
C PRO A 58 9.25 -12.10 -15.70
N VAL A 59 9.78 -10.90 -15.93
CA VAL A 59 9.00 -9.70 -16.22
C VAL A 59 8.71 -9.66 -17.71
N THR A 60 7.44 -9.79 -18.08
CA THR A 60 7.01 -9.54 -19.45
C THR A 60 6.44 -8.13 -19.54
N GLU A 61 7.22 -7.22 -20.08
CA GLU A 61 6.69 -5.91 -20.49
C GLU A 61 5.77 -6.12 -21.69
N LEU A 62 4.49 -5.97 -21.47
CA LEU A 62 3.52 -5.82 -22.54
C LEU A 62 3.62 -4.35 -23.00
N GLY A 63 4.57 -4.10 -23.90
CA GLY A 63 4.98 -2.76 -24.29
C GLY A 63 3.82 -1.85 -24.63
N ALA A 64 3.92 -0.58 -24.22
CA ALA A 64 3.07 0.49 -24.68
C ALA A 64 3.18 0.58 -26.19
N SER A 65 2.27 -0.09 -26.90
CA SER A 65 2.09 0.19 -28.31
C SER A 65 1.68 1.66 -28.45
N TRP A 66 1.99 2.30 -29.58
CA TRP A 66 1.49 3.64 -29.92
C TRP A 66 -0.02 3.79 -29.64
N VAL A 67 -0.79 2.70 -29.68
CA VAL A 67 -2.22 2.61 -29.36
C VAL A 67 -2.48 2.97 -27.89
N GLY A 68 -1.64 2.55 -26.94
CA GLY A 68 -1.77 2.93 -25.54
C GLY A 68 -1.51 4.43 -25.33
N ARG A 69 -0.56 5.00 -26.06
CA ARG A 69 -0.26 6.44 -26.00
C ARG A 69 -1.39 7.32 -26.55
N VAL A 70 -2.05 6.87 -27.62
CA VAL A 70 -3.15 7.62 -28.25
C VAL A 70 -4.48 7.41 -27.53
N SER A 71 -4.75 6.23 -27.01
CA SER A 71 -6.03 5.93 -26.34
C SER A 71 -6.16 6.55 -24.94
N ARG A 72 -5.05 6.79 -24.25
CA ARG A 72 -5.02 7.29 -22.88
C ARG A 72 -5.70 8.65 -22.67
N PRO A 73 -5.40 9.72 -23.44
CA PRO A 73 -6.09 11.02 -23.31
C PRO A 73 -7.55 10.98 -23.77
N LEU A 74 -7.92 9.99 -24.58
CA LEU A 74 -9.28 9.84 -25.09
C LEU A 74 -10.15 8.94 -24.21
N TRP A 75 -9.53 8.16 -23.30
CA TRP A 75 -10.20 7.17 -22.48
C TRP A 75 -11.36 7.70 -21.65
N PRO A 76 -11.25 8.81 -20.90
CA PRO A 76 -12.38 9.34 -20.15
C PRO A 76 -13.60 9.67 -21.03
N ARG A 77 -13.34 10.07 -22.27
CA ARG A 77 -14.39 10.37 -23.28
C ARG A 77 -15.03 9.12 -23.87
N PHE A 78 -14.29 8.02 -23.94
CA PHE A 78 -14.75 6.74 -24.49
C PHE A 78 -15.36 5.82 -23.44
N ALA A 79 -14.95 5.95 -22.19
CA ALA A 79 -15.45 5.16 -21.08
C ALA A 79 -16.98 5.26 -20.90
N SER A 80 -17.57 6.40 -21.28
CA SER A 80 -19.02 6.62 -21.26
C SER A 80 -19.79 5.98 -22.43
N ARG A 81 -19.08 5.47 -23.47
CA ARG A 81 -19.71 4.90 -24.68
C ARG A 81 -19.45 3.39 -24.78
N PRO A 82 -20.39 2.51 -24.38
CA PRO A 82 -20.15 1.06 -24.24
C PRO A 82 -19.63 0.36 -25.51
N ALA A 83 -20.15 0.72 -26.69
CA ALA A 83 -19.74 0.09 -27.95
C ALA A 83 -18.30 0.42 -28.32
N LEU A 84 -17.88 1.67 -28.13
CA LEU A 84 -16.52 2.10 -28.41
C LEU A 84 -15.53 1.54 -27.38
N HIS A 85 -15.95 1.44 -26.13
CA HIS A 85 -15.21 0.75 -25.08
C HIS A 85 -14.93 -0.70 -25.47
N HIS A 86 -15.95 -1.45 -25.86
CA HIS A 86 -15.82 -2.86 -26.25
C HIS A 86 -14.92 -3.04 -27.50
N PHE A 87 -15.02 -2.12 -28.45
CA PHE A 87 -14.20 -2.13 -29.65
C PHE A 87 -12.69 -1.94 -29.31
N LEU A 88 -12.39 -0.93 -28.50
CA LEU A 88 -11.01 -0.66 -28.07
C LEU A 88 -10.43 -1.78 -27.21
N GLU A 89 -11.24 -2.30 -26.27
CA GLU A 89 -10.88 -3.47 -25.48
C GLU A 89 -10.52 -4.67 -26.36
N THR A 90 -11.29 -4.88 -27.44
CA THR A 90 -11.04 -5.97 -28.39
C THR A 90 -9.73 -5.82 -29.16
N ILE A 91 -9.47 -4.62 -29.69
CA ILE A 91 -8.24 -4.36 -30.45
C ILE A 91 -7.01 -4.46 -29.54
N LEU A 92 -7.08 -3.85 -28.35
CA LEU A 92 -5.97 -3.86 -27.43
C LEU A 92 -5.67 -5.28 -26.87
N ALA A 93 -6.69 -6.05 -26.53
CA ALA A 93 -6.50 -7.43 -26.10
C ALA A 93 -5.84 -8.29 -27.21
N ARG A 94 -6.25 -8.10 -28.48
CA ARG A 94 -5.60 -8.79 -29.61
C ARG A 94 -4.12 -8.39 -29.76
N ALA A 95 -3.79 -7.10 -29.61
CA ALA A 95 -2.41 -6.62 -29.67
C ALA A 95 -1.55 -7.16 -28.49
N TRP A 96 -2.19 -7.56 -27.39
CA TRP A 96 -1.54 -8.07 -26.19
C TRP A 96 -1.48 -9.61 -26.09
N ARG A 97 -2.02 -10.31 -27.06
CA ARG A 97 -1.88 -11.76 -27.14
C ARG A 97 -0.41 -12.14 -27.37
N ARG A 98 0.11 -12.94 -26.47
CA ARG A 98 1.47 -13.51 -26.58
C ARG A 98 1.38 -15.03 -26.59
N PRO A 99 1.39 -15.66 -27.79
CA PRO A 99 1.25 -17.13 -27.88
C PRO A 99 2.40 -17.91 -27.23
N GLN A 100 3.52 -17.24 -26.93
CA GLN A 100 4.70 -17.85 -26.30
C GLN A 100 4.64 -17.89 -24.78
N ILE A 101 3.65 -17.23 -24.12
CA ILE A 101 3.51 -17.21 -22.67
C ILE A 101 2.55 -18.31 -22.25
N ALA A 102 2.93 -19.08 -21.21
CA ALA A 102 2.06 -20.12 -20.66
C ALA A 102 0.69 -19.57 -20.26
N ARG A 103 -0.37 -20.29 -20.65
CA ARG A 103 -1.76 -19.91 -20.32
C ARG A 103 -1.94 -19.79 -18.80
N PRO A 104 -2.53 -18.70 -18.31
CA PRO A 104 -2.78 -18.54 -16.89
C PRO A 104 -3.97 -19.38 -16.43
N GLY A 105 -3.92 -19.89 -15.19
CA GLY A 105 -5.10 -20.37 -14.48
C GLY A 105 -5.75 -19.24 -13.67
N VAL A 106 -4.94 -18.23 -13.28
CA VAL A 106 -5.38 -17.00 -12.59
C VAL A 106 -4.72 -15.80 -13.24
N ILE A 107 -5.48 -14.75 -13.45
CA ILE A 107 -4.97 -13.40 -13.75
C ILE A 107 -5.32 -12.51 -12.57
N HIS A 108 -4.31 -12.07 -11.81
CA HIS A 108 -4.45 -11.14 -10.71
C HIS A 108 -4.02 -9.75 -11.18
N TYR A 109 -4.97 -8.84 -11.27
CA TYR A 109 -4.74 -7.46 -11.63
C TYR A 109 -4.75 -6.55 -10.41
N VAL A 110 -3.69 -5.74 -10.24
CA VAL A 110 -3.60 -4.74 -9.17
C VAL A 110 -3.76 -3.35 -9.76
N GLY A 111 -4.89 -2.72 -9.48
CA GLY A 111 -5.23 -1.40 -10.02
C GLY A 111 -6.73 -1.18 -10.17
N THR A 112 -7.09 -0.11 -10.87
CA THR A 112 -8.46 0.37 -11.03
C THR A 112 -8.91 0.35 -12.49
N GLY A 113 -10.16 0.74 -12.76
CA GLY A 113 -10.72 0.84 -14.10
C GLY A 113 -10.25 2.07 -14.89
N TRP A 114 -9.55 2.99 -14.25
CA TRP A 114 -9.05 4.22 -14.87
C TRP A 114 -8.00 3.99 -15.95
N ASP A 115 -7.24 2.93 -15.85
CA ASP A 115 -6.41 2.50 -16.96
C ASP A 115 -7.09 1.34 -17.70
N PHE A 116 -6.93 1.32 -18.99
CA PHE A 116 -7.50 0.30 -19.87
C PHE A 116 -7.03 -1.10 -19.57
N PHE A 117 -5.94 -1.19 -18.85
CA PHE A 117 -5.22 -2.41 -18.62
C PHE A 117 -6.05 -3.45 -17.86
N GLY A 118 -6.79 -3.00 -16.83
CA GLY A 118 -7.69 -3.88 -16.08
C GLY A 118 -8.75 -4.54 -16.95
N PHE A 119 -9.36 -3.81 -17.89
CA PHE A 119 -10.35 -4.37 -18.82
C PHE A 119 -9.73 -5.33 -19.83
N ILE A 120 -8.49 -5.08 -20.26
CA ILE A 120 -7.75 -6.01 -21.12
C ILE A 120 -7.50 -7.32 -20.35
N MET A 121 -7.09 -7.23 -19.09
CA MET A 121 -6.86 -8.39 -18.25
C MET A 121 -8.13 -9.19 -18.01
N ALA A 122 -9.27 -8.54 -17.73
CA ALA A 122 -10.56 -9.17 -17.61
C ALA A 122 -10.97 -9.91 -18.88
N ARG A 123 -10.70 -9.32 -20.05
CA ARG A 123 -10.97 -9.96 -21.33
C ARG A 123 -10.06 -11.16 -21.59
N LEU A 124 -8.76 -11.02 -21.35
CA LEU A 124 -7.81 -12.13 -21.50
C LEU A 124 -8.15 -13.28 -20.55
N ALA A 125 -8.60 -12.98 -19.32
CA ALA A 125 -9.06 -14.01 -18.40
C ALA A 125 -10.22 -14.83 -18.98
N ARG A 126 -11.24 -14.18 -19.56
CA ARG A 126 -12.34 -14.86 -20.25
C ARG A 126 -11.85 -15.70 -21.44
N GLU A 127 -10.96 -15.17 -22.27
CA GLU A 127 -10.42 -15.86 -23.44
C GLU A 127 -9.58 -17.10 -23.06
N TYR A 128 -8.85 -17.02 -21.95
CA TYR A 128 -8.03 -18.13 -21.43
C TYR A 128 -8.79 -19.06 -20.48
N GLN A 129 -10.03 -18.74 -20.15
CA GLN A 129 -10.83 -19.42 -19.10
C GLN A 129 -10.09 -19.41 -17.75
N ALA A 130 -9.37 -18.33 -17.47
CA ALA A 130 -8.65 -18.09 -16.23
C ALA A 130 -9.55 -17.35 -15.23
N ARG A 131 -9.35 -17.61 -13.93
CA ARG A 131 -9.99 -16.85 -12.88
C ARG A 131 -9.43 -15.42 -12.86
N PHE A 132 -10.32 -14.43 -12.94
CA PHE A 132 -9.95 -13.02 -12.88
C PHE A 132 -10.09 -12.50 -11.47
N VAL A 133 -8.97 -12.10 -10.88
CA VAL A 133 -8.90 -11.52 -9.52
C VAL A 133 -8.39 -10.10 -9.60
N ILE A 134 -8.99 -9.19 -8.86
CA ILE A 134 -8.58 -7.77 -8.83
C ILE A 134 -8.35 -7.29 -7.40
N THR A 135 -7.29 -6.48 -7.20
CA THR A 135 -7.04 -5.72 -5.97
C THR A 135 -7.04 -4.24 -6.32
N PRO A 136 -8.12 -3.51 -6.03
CA PRO A 136 -8.26 -2.10 -6.42
C PRO A 136 -7.50 -1.14 -5.53
N ALA A 137 -7.34 -1.44 -4.23
CA ALA A 137 -6.74 -0.55 -3.23
C ALA A 137 -7.40 0.84 -3.23
N ILE A 138 -8.69 0.88 -2.95
CA ILE A 138 -9.55 2.06 -3.13
C ILE A 138 -9.23 3.16 -2.10
N HIS A 139 -9.25 4.39 -2.58
CA HIS A 139 -9.37 5.59 -1.74
C HIS A 139 -10.72 6.25 -2.07
N PRO A 140 -11.77 6.02 -1.27
CA PRO A 140 -13.10 6.56 -1.54
C PRO A 140 -13.07 8.08 -1.78
N GLY A 141 -13.75 8.52 -2.84
CA GLY A 141 -13.78 9.93 -3.26
C GLY A 141 -12.55 10.43 -4.01
N SER A 142 -11.52 9.58 -4.24
CA SER A 142 -10.28 9.95 -4.92
C SER A 142 -9.85 8.91 -5.95
N TRP A 143 -9.56 7.69 -5.52
CA TRP A 143 -8.97 6.67 -6.37
C TRP A 143 -9.80 5.39 -6.35
N GLY A 144 -10.11 4.86 -7.55
CA GLY A 144 -10.79 3.56 -7.67
C GLY A 144 -12.27 3.57 -7.26
N SER A 145 -12.91 4.75 -7.21
CA SER A 145 -14.26 4.93 -6.69
C SER A 145 -15.29 5.35 -7.73
N ASP A 146 -14.92 5.41 -8.99
CA ASP A 146 -15.80 5.86 -10.07
C ASP A 146 -16.70 4.74 -10.64
N ARG A 147 -17.71 5.13 -11.41
CA ARG A 147 -18.60 4.18 -12.10
C ARG A 147 -17.86 3.23 -13.05
N ILE A 148 -16.77 3.71 -13.66
CA ILE A 148 -15.95 2.88 -14.56
C ILE A 148 -15.20 1.82 -13.78
N ASP A 149 -14.71 2.17 -12.60
CA ASP A 149 -14.05 1.23 -11.69
C ASP A 149 -15.01 0.13 -11.28
N GLY A 150 -16.23 0.48 -10.85
CA GLY A 150 -17.27 -0.50 -10.52
C GLY A 150 -17.64 -1.42 -11.70
N ARG A 151 -17.59 -0.93 -12.95
CA ARG A 151 -17.79 -1.78 -14.14
C ARG A 151 -16.69 -2.82 -14.30
N LEU A 152 -15.44 -2.48 -13.98
CA LEU A 152 -14.33 -3.43 -13.99
C LEU A 152 -14.48 -4.44 -12.86
N TYR A 153 -14.70 -3.97 -11.63
CA TYR A 153 -14.75 -4.82 -10.44
C TYR A 153 -15.84 -5.89 -10.52
N ARG A 154 -17.02 -5.55 -11.07
CA ARG A 154 -18.11 -6.52 -11.29
C ARG A 154 -17.76 -7.65 -12.27
N GLN A 155 -16.75 -7.46 -13.14
CA GLN A 155 -16.30 -8.52 -14.07
C GLN A 155 -15.37 -9.53 -13.41
N ALA A 156 -14.85 -9.22 -12.21
CA ALA A 156 -13.97 -10.13 -11.49
C ALA A 156 -14.73 -11.35 -10.93
N ASP A 157 -14.03 -12.47 -10.85
CA ASP A 157 -14.45 -13.66 -10.12
C ASP A 157 -14.17 -13.53 -8.62
N ALA A 158 -13.17 -12.70 -8.26
CA ALA A 158 -12.87 -12.32 -6.89
C ALA A 158 -12.28 -10.89 -6.85
N VAL A 159 -12.65 -10.13 -5.82
CA VAL A 159 -12.10 -8.79 -5.54
C VAL A 159 -11.48 -8.83 -4.15
N ILE A 160 -10.18 -8.57 -4.09
CA ILE A 160 -9.43 -8.50 -2.84
C ILE A 160 -9.51 -7.07 -2.32
N CYS A 161 -9.96 -6.90 -1.10
CA CYS A 161 -10.00 -5.65 -0.35
C CYS A 161 -9.18 -5.79 0.93
N PHE A 162 -8.59 -4.69 1.39
CA PHE A 162 -7.70 -4.73 2.55
C PHE A 162 -8.46 -4.56 3.88
N THR A 163 -9.67 -3.97 3.82
CA THR A 163 -10.49 -3.65 4.99
C THR A 163 -11.95 -4.03 4.74
N HIS A 164 -12.71 -4.23 5.80
CA HIS A 164 -14.16 -4.43 5.70
C HIS A 164 -14.86 -3.19 5.15
N GLN A 165 -14.33 -2.00 5.45
CA GLN A 165 -14.85 -0.76 4.91
C GLN A 165 -14.69 -0.67 3.39
N GLU A 166 -13.51 -1.07 2.86
CA GLU A 166 -13.31 -1.17 1.41
C GLU A 166 -14.28 -2.18 0.79
N SER A 167 -14.50 -3.33 1.47
CA SER A 167 -15.49 -4.33 1.06
C SER A 167 -16.90 -3.75 0.96
N GLN A 168 -17.37 -3.03 1.98
CA GLN A 168 -18.68 -2.38 1.97
C GLN A 168 -18.81 -1.34 0.85
N PHE A 169 -17.75 -0.60 0.59
CA PHE A 169 -17.74 0.36 -0.52
C PHE A 169 -17.82 -0.34 -1.89
N LEU A 170 -17.14 -1.46 -2.06
CA LEU A 170 -17.22 -2.29 -3.28
C LEU A 170 -18.63 -2.88 -3.48
N GLU A 171 -19.32 -3.26 -2.41
CA GLU A 171 -20.74 -3.66 -2.48
C GLU A 171 -21.62 -2.52 -3.01
N GLN A 172 -21.38 -1.28 -2.56
CA GLN A 172 -22.09 -0.10 -3.07
C GLN A 172 -21.82 0.17 -4.56
N LEU A 173 -20.64 -0.21 -5.07
CA LEU A 173 -20.32 -0.17 -6.49
C LEU A 173 -20.91 -1.37 -7.29
N GLY A 174 -21.68 -2.22 -6.62
CA GLY A 174 -22.41 -3.34 -7.21
C GLY A 174 -21.60 -4.62 -7.36
N VAL A 175 -20.51 -4.78 -6.62
CA VAL A 175 -19.80 -6.05 -6.54
C VAL A 175 -20.55 -7.00 -5.60
N GLU A 176 -20.78 -8.23 -6.04
CA GLU A 176 -21.47 -9.24 -5.25
C GLU A 176 -20.64 -9.62 -4.02
N LYS A 177 -21.28 -9.67 -2.83
CA LYS A 177 -20.62 -9.94 -1.55
C LYS A 177 -19.78 -11.22 -1.54
N GLN A 178 -20.26 -12.28 -2.20
CA GLN A 178 -19.55 -13.55 -2.30
C GLN A 178 -18.24 -13.49 -3.10
N LYS A 179 -18.01 -12.43 -3.85
CA LYS A 179 -16.77 -12.19 -4.61
C LYS A 179 -15.77 -11.35 -3.82
N LEU A 180 -16.13 -10.83 -2.65
CA LEU A 180 -15.28 -9.96 -1.83
C LEU A 180 -14.48 -10.76 -0.82
N PHE A 181 -13.16 -10.59 -0.85
CA PHE A 181 -12.21 -11.25 0.04
C PHE A 181 -11.43 -10.19 0.81
N VAL A 182 -11.64 -10.13 2.12
CA VAL A 182 -10.87 -9.22 2.99
C VAL A 182 -9.53 -9.86 3.31
N CYS A 183 -8.47 -9.26 2.81
CA CYS A 183 -7.10 -9.74 2.92
C CYS A 183 -6.21 -8.64 3.52
N PRO A 184 -6.21 -8.44 4.84
CA PRO A 184 -5.39 -7.42 5.47
C PRO A 184 -3.90 -7.74 5.29
N LEU A 185 -3.07 -6.69 5.15
CA LEU A 185 -1.66 -6.86 4.82
C LEU A 185 -0.81 -7.19 6.06
N PRO A 186 0.18 -8.08 5.93
CA PRO A 186 1.21 -8.28 6.93
C PRO A 186 2.23 -7.14 6.91
N PRO A 187 3.15 -7.04 7.90
CA PRO A 187 4.28 -6.12 7.82
C PRO A 187 5.08 -6.34 6.53
N THR A 188 5.50 -5.24 5.92
CA THR A 188 6.36 -5.27 4.71
C THR A 188 7.76 -4.77 4.97
N CYS A 189 8.04 -4.24 6.16
CA CYS A 189 9.38 -3.85 6.55
C CYS A 189 10.27 -5.07 6.80
N ARG A 190 11.59 -4.89 6.66
CA ARG A 190 12.56 -5.88 7.12
C ARG A 190 12.38 -6.14 8.62
N THR A 191 12.77 -7.33 9.06
CA THR A 191 12.63 -7.78 10.45
C THR A 191 13.87 -7.53 11.30
N ASP A 192 14.96 -7.12 10.67
CA ASP A 192 16.31 -6.91 11.25
C ASP A 192 16.67 -5.42 11.40
N GLY A 193 15.68 -4.54 11.52
CA GLY A 193 15.89 -3.11 11.74
C GLY A 193 16.61 -2.83 13.06
N ASP A 194 17.66 -2.03 12.99
CA ASP A 194 18.51 -1.65 14.13
C ASP A 194 18.31 -0.17 14.49
N GLY A 195 17.49 0.08 15.49
CA GLY A 195 17.22 1.43 15.98
C GLY A 195 18.43 2.11 16.62
N LEU A 196 19.35 1.34 17.20
CA LEU A 196 20.58 1.91 17.80
C LEU A 196 21.53 2.41 16.71
N ARG A 197 21.71 1.63 15.65
CA ARG A 197 22.46 2.04 14.47
C ARG A 197 21.93 3.36 13.91
N PHE A 198 20.60 3.44 13.67
CA PHE A 198 19.97 4.64 13.16
C PHE A 198 20.18 5.85 14.07
N ARG A 199 19.99 5.69 15.39
CA ARG A 199 20.18 6.77 16.37
C ARG A 199 21.61 7.28 16.38
N LYS A 200 22.59 6.38 16.30
CA LYS A 200 24.00 6.75 16.22
C LYS A 200 24.31 7.52 14.93
N GLU A 201 23.87 7.03 13.78
CA GLU A 201 24.10 7.66 12.47
C GLU A 201 23.45 9.04 12.33
N THR A 202 22.31 9.22 12.98
CA THR A 202 21.53 10.48 12.92
C THR A 202 21.75 11.40 14.10
N HIS A 203 22.69 11.06 15.00
CA HIS A 203 23.01 11.82 16.21
C HIS A 203 21.78 12.09 17.10
N LEU A 204 21.04 11.02 17.38
CA LEU A 204 19.85 11.03 18.26
C LEU A 204 20.23 10.48 19.65
N ASP A 205 21.06 11.20 20.39
CA ASP A 205 21.64 10.77 21.66
C ASP A 205 20.61 10.78 22.82
N GLY A 206 19.70 9.79 22.81
CA GLY A 206 18.63 9.67 23.83
C GLY A 206 17.46 10.63 23.66
N GLN A 207 17.45 11.49 22.65
CA GLN A 207 16.37 12.42 22.36
C GLN A 207 15.08 11.68 21.99
N PRO A 208 13.91 12.10 22.48
CA PRO A 208 12.63 11.59 22.03
C PRO A 208 12.44 11.86 20.54
N CYS A 209 12.04 10.87 19.76
CA CYS A 209 11.87 11.09 18.34
C CYS A 209 10.57 10.53 17.77
N VAL A 210 10.01 11.30 16.84
CA VAL A 210 8.79 10.97 16.10
C VAL A 210 9.15 10.70 14.65
N LEU A 211 8.69 9.59 14.09
CA LEU A 211 8.87 9.27 12.68
C LEU A 211 7.61 9.56 11.88
N PHE A 212 7.73 10.39 10.86
CA PHE A 212 6.81 10.48 9.73
C PHE A 212 7.38 9.67 8.57
N LEU A 213 6.63 8.69 8.05
CA LEU A 213 7.04 7.89 6.90
C LEU A 213 5.89 7.82 5.88
N GLY A 214 6.04 8.52 4.77
CA GLY A 214 5.04 8.59 3.70
C GLY A 214 5.33 9.69 2.70
N ARG A 215 4.48 9.82 1.67
CA ARG A 215 4.56 10.98 0.77
C ARG A 215 4.32 12.26 1.58
N ARG A 216 5.07 13.30 1.27
CA ARG A 216 5.00 14.58 1.97
C ARG A 216 3.96 15.48 1.33
N ASP A 217 2.69 15.14 1.49
CA ASP A 217 1.55 15.87 0.92
C ASP A 217 0.44 16.09 1.98
N GLU A 218 -0.57 16.87 1.60
CA GLU A 218 -1.72 17.19 2.44
C GLU A 218 -2.52 15.93 2.81
N GLY A 219 -2.68 15.01 1.85
CA GLY A 219 -3.42 13.76 2.07
C GLY A 219 -2.81 12.90 3.19
N LYS A 220 -1.48 12.98 3.38
CA LYS A 220 -0.75 12.30 4.47
C LYS A 220 -0.63 13.12 5.75
N GLY A 221 -1.19 14.34 5.78
CA GLY A 221 -1.17 15.22 6.93
C GLY A 221 0.20 15.82 7.23
N TYR A 222 1.11 15.82 6.27
CA TYR A 222 2.45 16.34 6.42
C TYR A 222 2.48 17.83 6.86
N PRO A 223 1.70 18.75 6.23
CA PRO A 223 1.68 20.14 6.66
C PRO A 223 1.17 20.32 8.09
N ALA A 224 0.14 19.56 8.49
CA ALA A 224 -0.42 19.63 9.84
C ALA A 224 0.61 19.21 10.90
N LEU A 225 1.41 18.16 10.61
CA LEU A 225 2.48 17.71 11.49
C LEU A 225 3.59 18.77 11.60
N LEU A 226 4.00 19.41 10.50
CA LEU A 226 4.98 20.49 10.53
C LEU A 226 4.50 21.71 11.34
N GLN A 227 3.21 22.04 11.25
CA GLN A 227 2.62 23.12 12.04
C GLN A 227 2.47 22.75 13.53
N ALA A 228 2.21 21.47 13.84
CA ALA A 228 2.13 20.96 15.20
C ALA A 228 3.50 20.94 15.89
N TRP A 229 4.58 20.72 15.14
CA TRP A 229 5.90 20.47 15.71
C TRP A 229 6.44 21.59 16.59
N PRO A 230 6.37 22.89 16.21
CA PRO A 230 6.74 23.99 17.10
C PRO A 230 5.94 24.02 18.40
N LEU A 231 4.68 23.53 18.41
CA LEU A 231 3.87 23.44 19.62
C LEU A 231 4.38 22.34 20.55
N VAL A 232 4.87 21.22 19.99
CA VAL A 232 5.52 20.14 20.75
C VAL A 232 6.81 20.64 21.39
N LEU A 233 7.65 21.39 20.65
CA LEU A 233 8.92 21.89 21.12
C LEU A 233 8.82 22.90 22.27
N ARG A 234 7.66 23.54 22.47
CA ARG A 234 7.45 24.41 23.66
C ARG A 234 7.52 23.66 24.98
N THR A 235 7.23 22.36 24.97
CA THR A 235 7.19 21.50 26.17
C THR A 235 8.24 20.42 26.18
N ILE A 236 8.75 20.03 25.01
CA ILE A 236 9.77 19.00 24.82
C ILE A 236 10.81 19.53 23.83
N PRO A 237 11.65 20.49 24.25
CA PRO A 237 12.55 21.22 23.34
C PRO A 237 13.62 20.31 22.71
N GLU A 238 13.95 19.18 23.29
CA GLU A 238 14.89 18.19 22.78
C GLU A 238 14.29 17.21 21.77
N ALA A 239 12.97 17.20 21.56
CA ALA A 239 12.32 16.26 20.64
C ALA A 239 12.76 16.46 19.20
N VAL A 240 12.91 15.36 18.46
CA VAL A 240 13.33 15.36 17.05
C VAL A 240 12.26 14.73 16.16
N LEU A 241 11.93 15.41 15.08
CA LEU A 241 11.06 14.93 14.00
C LEU A 241 11.90 14.32 12.88
N ILE A 242 11.70 13.04 12.63
CA ILE A 242 12.32 12.32 11.52
C ILE A 242 11.35 12.31 10.36
N LEU A 243 11.79 12.81 9.21
CA LEU A 243 11.01 12.88 7.98
C LEU A 243 11.54 11.89 6.95
N ALA A 244 10.68 10.98 6.52
CA ALA A 244 10.98 9.97 5.51
C ALA A 244 9.92 9.94 4.41
N GLY A 245 10.36 9.85 3.15
CA GLY A 245 9.51 9.71 1.99
C GLY A 245 9.66 10.80 0.95
N ALA A 246 9.05 10.58 -0.22
CA ALA A 246 9.14 11.48 -1.36
C ALA A 246 8.45 12.82 -1.09
N ALA A 247 9.04 13.90 -1.60
CA ALA A 247 8.41 15.21 -1.59
C ALA A 247 7.15 15.20 -2.49
N GLY A 248 6.03 15.65 -1.93
CA GLY A 248 4.73 15.73 -2.63
C GLY A 248 4.19 17.16 -2.73
N GLY A 249 4.95 18.17 -2.26
CA GLY A 249 4.58 19.58 -2.27
C GLY A 249 5.72 20.49 -1.82
N GLN A 250 5.47 21.80 -1.82
CA GLN A 250 6.45 22.81 -1.41
C GLN A 250 6.13 23.28 0.04
N TYR A 251 6.81 22.69 1.02
CA TYR A 251 6.60 22.98 2.44
C TYR A 251 7.85 23.56 3.13
N GLY A 252 8.78 24.13 2.34
CA GLY A 252 10.03 24.69 2.85
C GLY A 252 9.83 25.75 3.93
N GLU A 253 8.83 26.61 3.79
CA GLU A 253 8.51 27.64 4.79
C GLU A 253 8.06 27.06 6.15
N LEU A 254 7.34 25.91 6.13
CA LEU A 254 6.94 25.22 7.37
C LEU A 254 8.13 24.54 8.02
N VAL A 255 8.97 23.91 7.23
CA VAL A 255 10.21 23.25 7.70
C VAL A 255 11.15 24.30 8.32
N ALA A 256 11.29 25.48 7.71
CA ALA A 256 12.14 26.56 8.20
C ALA A 256 11.73 27.11 9.58
N LYS A 257 10.50 26.86 10.05
CA LYS A 257 10.03 27.21 11.40
C LYS A 257 10.50 26.24 12.49
N ILE A 258 11.07 25.10 12.10
CA ILE A 258 11.57 24.07 13.01
C ILE A 258 13.10 24.24 13.12
N PRO A 259 13.66 24.34 14.34
CA PRO A 259 15.12 24.41 14.49
C PRO A 259 15.81 23.20 13.84
N PRO A 260 16.95 23.40 13.14
CA PRO A 260 17.65 22.30 12.47
C PRO A 260 18.06 21.13 13.40
N SER A 261 18.27 21.44 14.68
CA SER A 261 18.55 20.43 15.71
C SER A 261 17.36 19.49 15.98
N ASN A 262 16.13 19.92 15.70
CA ASN A 262 14.89 19.23 16.01
C ASN A 262 14.24 18.54 14.80
N ILE A 263 14.97 18.44 13.69
CA ILE A 263 14.49 17.78 12.47
C ILE A 263 15.60 16.94 11.85
N ARG A 264 15.25 15.77 11.31
CA ARG A 264 16.13 14.92 10.50
C ARG A 264 15.37 14.50 9.24
N ASP A 265 15.79 15.04 8.12
CA ASP A 265 15.26 14.63 6.83
C ASP A 265 16.15 13.52 6.25
N ILE A 266 15.59 12.32 6.09
CA ILE A 266 16.31 11.16 5.56
C ILE A 266 15.93 10.85 4.11
N GLY A 267 15.13 11.71 3.47
CA GLY A 267 14.71 11.53 2.07
C GLY A 267 13.83 10.29 1.88
N VAL A 268 14.01 9.61 0.76
CA VAL A 268 13.37 8.32 0.49
C VAL A 268 14.34 7.22 0.94
N PRO A 269 14.09 6.59 2.10
CA PRO A 269 14.99 5.58 2.61
C PRO A 269 14.88 4.28 1.81
N ASP A 270 15.98 3.54 1.70
CA ASP A 270 15.94 2.13 1.32
C ASP A 270 15.28 1.26 2.40
N GLU A 271 15.09 -0.03 2.12
CA GLU A 271 14.38 -0.94 3.03
C GLU A 271 15.13 -1.17 4.36
N VAL A 272 16.47 -1.10 4.37
CA VAL A 272 17.28 -1.21 5.61
C VAL A 272 17.07 0.04 6.45
N ARG A 273 17.30 1.20 5.87
CA ARG A 273 17.18 2.49 6.58
C ARG A 273 15.75 2.77 7.02
N LYS A 274 14.75 2.31 6.25
CA LYS A 274 13.33 2.36 6.63
C LYS A 274 13.08 1.57 7.91
N ALA A 275 13.52 0.31 7.96
CA ALA A 275 13.35 -0.55 9.12
C ALA A 275 14.07 0.01 10.35
N ASP A 276 15.29 0.51 10.17
CA ASP A 276 16.09 1.13 11.24
C ASP A 276 15.40 2.39 11.81
N ALA A 277 14.85 3.24 10.93
CA ALA A 277 14.12 4.44 11.35
C ALA A 277 12.84 4.09 12.15
N ILE A 278 12.10 3.06 11.72
CA ILE A 278 10.93 2.57 12.46
C ILE A 278 11.38 1.99 13.81
N ALA A 279 12.42 1.18 13.85
CA ALA A 279 12.95 0.61 15.08
C ALA A 279 13.49 1.67 16.06
N ALA A 280 13.99 2.81 15.53
CA ALA A 280 14.57 3.90 16.31
C ALA A 280 13.55 4.83 16.94
N CYS A 281 12.39 5.05 16.30
CA CYS A 281 11.44 6.07 16.75
C CYS A 281 10.76 5.68 18.07
N ASP A 282 10.36 6.71 18.85
CA ASP A 282 9.53 6.54 20.04
C ASP A 282 8.05 6.55 19.72
N VAL A 283 7.65 7.29 18.69
CA VAL A 283 6.28 7.40 18.19
C VAL A 283 6.30 7.40 16.67
N PHE A 284 5.46 6.59 16.07
CA PHE A 284 5.16 6.66 14.64
C PHE A 284 3.94 7.57 14.42
N CYS A 285 4.08 8.59 13.58
CA CYS A 285 3.00 9.56 13.34
C CYS A 285 2.77 9.77 11.85
N LEU A 286 1.60 9.34 11.36
CA LEU A 286 1.14 9.59 10.00
C LEU A 286 -0.33 10.03 10.05
N PRO A 287 -0.64 11.33 10.23
CA PRO A 287 -2.01 11.81 10.38
C PRO A 287 -2.75 11.86 9.04
N SER A 288 -2.81 10.75 8.33
CA SER A 288 -3.34 10.64 6.97
C SER A 288 -4.86 10.80 6.92
N ALA A 289 -5.35 11.55 5.94
CA ALA A 289 -6.77 11.65 5.61
C ALA A 289 -7.21 10.57 4.60
N HIS A 290 -6.27 10.04 3.82
CA HIS A 290 -6.56 9.09 2.74
C HIS A 290 -5.60 7.91 2.78
N GLU A 291 -6.13 6.74 3.11
CA GLU A 291 -5.44 5.46 3.06
C GLU A 291 -6.38 4.38 2.52
N SER A 292 -5.85 3.46 1.73
CA SER A 292 -6.55 2.21 1.41
C SER A 292 -6.37 1.17 2.52
N PHE A 293 -5.23 1.20 3.21
CA PHE A 293 -4.94 0.37 4.38
C PHE A 293 -4.02 1.08 5.39
N GLY A 294 -2.86 1.56 4.94
CA GLY A 294 -1.87 2.17 5.83
C GLY A 294 -0.88 1.15 6.39
N ILE A 295 -0.25 0.38 5.50
CA ILE A 295 0.68 -0.71 5.85
C ILE A 295 1.80 -0.29 6.80
N VAL A 296 2.22 0.97 6.75
CA VAL A 296 3.29 1.51 7.61
C VAL A 296 2.94 1.54 9.10
N TYR A 297 1.64 1.53 9.46
CA TYR A 297 1.23 1.36 10.86
C TYR A 297 1.48 -0.07 11.33
N ILE A 298 1.26 -1.06 10.46
CA ILE A 298 1.54 -2.46 10.74
C ILE A 298 3.05 -2.67 10.85
N ASP A 299 3.85 -2.01 10.00
CA ASP A 299 5.31 -1.99 10.09
C ASP A 299 5.77 -1.39 11.44
N ALA A 300 5.15 -0.29 11.91
CA ALA A 300 5.44 0.31 13.21
C ALA A 300 5.06 -0.62 14.37
N TRP A 301 3.91 -1.26 14.32
CA TRP A 301 3.49 -2.25 15.33
C TRP A 301 4.41 -3.47 15.38
N PHE A 302 4.95 -3.89 14.23
CA PHE A 302 5.95 -4.97 14.20
C PHE A 302 7.15 -4.65 15.10
N TYR A 303 7.56 -3.39 15.18
CA TYR A 303 8.62 -2.89 16.05
C TYR A 303 8.12 -2.38 17.43
N CYS A 304 6.91 -2.76 17.85
CA CYS A 304 6.31 -2.34 19.12
C CYS A 304 6.22 -0.80 19.25
N LYS A 305 6.00 -0.07 18.17
CA LYS A 305 5.89 1.40 18.22
C LYS A 305 4.42 1.83 18.35
N PRO A 306 4.11 2.76 19.28
CA PRO A 306 2.80 3.38 19.33
C PRO A 306 2.60 4.22 18.07
N VAL A 307 1.37 4.23 17.56
CA VAL A 307 1.05 4.95 16.32
C VAL A 307 0.06 6.08 16.57
N ILE A 308 0.22 7.19 15.84
CA ILE A 308 -0.81 8.23 15.70
C ILE A 308 -1.30 8.18 14.25
N CYS A 309 -2.58 7.88 14.06
CA CYS A 309 -3.22 7.87 12.75
C CYS A 309 -4.18 9.05 12.57
N GLY A 310 -4.46 9.38 11.31
CA GLY A 310 -5.38 10.44 10.93
C GLY A 310 -6.86 10.03 10.88
N ILE A 311 -7.61 10.72 10.03
CA ILE A 311 -9.06 10.52 9.84
C ILE A 311 -9.37 9.44 8.82
N ALA A 312 -8.37 8.87 8.15
CA ALA A 312 -8.59 7.82 7.15
C ALA A 312 -9.39 6.66 7.74
N PRO A 313 -10.59 6.39 7.23
CA PRO A 313 -11.47 5.41 7.84
C PRO A 313 -10.87 3.99 7.84
N ALA A 314 -10.12 3.65 6.79
CA ALA A 314 -9.42 2.36 6.69
C ALA A 314 -8.48 2.10 7.87
N CYS A 315 -7.75 3.15 8.35
CA CYS A 315 -6.86 3.02 9.50
C CYS A 315 -7.63 2.88 10.81
N ARG A 316 -8.73 3.61 10.97
CA ARG A 316 -9.57 3.57 12.16
C ARG A 316 -10.33 2.26 12.32
N GLU A 317 -10.45 1.46 11.27
CA GLU A 317 -11.04 0.12 11.36
C GLU A 317 -10.18 -0.82 12.23
N PHE A 318 -8.87 -0.66 12.22
CA PHE A 318 -7.99 -1.57 12.93
C PHE A 318 -7.17 -0.93 14.06
N ILE A 319 -6.97 0.40 14.07
CA ILE A 319 -6.31 1.13 15.15
C ILE A 319 -7.37 1.57 16.15
N ALA A 320 -7.39 0.94 17.33
CA ALA A 320 -8.28 1.32 18.43
C ALA A 320 -7.70 2.53 19.18
N ASP A 321 -8.48 3.63 19.24
CA ASP A 321 -8.05 4.86 19.91
C ASP A 321 -7.87 4.63 21.41
N GLY A 322 -6.72 5.02 21.93
CA GLY A 322 -6.35 4.85 23.34
C GLY A 322 -5.79 3.47 23.70
N ASP A 323 -5.86 2.46 22.81
CA ASP A 323 -5.34 1.12 23.05
C ASP A 323 -4.17 0.79 22.10
N THR A 324 -4.41 0.58 20.81
CA THR A 324 -3.36 0.21 19.86
C THR A 324 -2.74 1.41 19.14
N GLY A 325 -3.29 2.62 19.32
CA GLY A 325 -2.82 3.87 18.79
C GLY A 325 -3.64 5.05 19.27
N LEU A 326 -3.36 6.24 18.77
CA LEU A 326 -4.16 7.43 18.98
C LEU A 326 -4.69 7.97 17.66
N TRP A 327 -5.93 8.44 17.68
CA TRP A 327 -6.50 9.17 16.56
C TRP A 327 -6.24 10.66 16.70
N ALA A 328 -5.80 11.30 15.62
CA ALA A 328 -5.64 12.73 15.55
C ALA A 328 -6.18 13.29 14.22
N ASN A 329 -6.97 14.33 14.29
CA ASN A 329 -7.32 15.07 13.07
C ASN A 329 -6.10 15.88 12.58
N GLN A 330 -6.15 16.35 11.32
CA GLN A 330 -5.11 17.24 10.77
C GLN A 330 -5.23 18.67 11.32
N VAL A 331 -5.42 18.80 12.63
CA VAL A 331 -5.48 20.04 13.37
C VAL A 331 -4.21 20.13 14.22
N PRO A 332 -3.33 21.11 13.99
CA PRO A 332 -2.01 21.17 14.61
C PRO A 332 -2.02 21.08 16.13
N GLU A 333 -2.97 21.73 16.80
CA GLU A 333 -3.09 21.73 18.27
C GLU A 333 -3.44 20.34 18.81
N GLN A 334 -4.40 19.66 18.17
CA GLN A 334 -4.80 18.29 18.55
C GLN A 334 -3.65 17.30 18.31
N LEU A 335 -2.96 17.44 17.19
CA LEU A 335 -1.84 16.58 16.85
C LEU A 335 -0.68 16.77 17.82
N ALA A 336 -0.36 18.03 18.17
CA ALA A 336 0.65 18.36 19.18
C ALA A 336 0.30 17.78 20.55
N GLU A 337 -0.97 17.82 20.94
CA GLU A 337 -1.45 17.23 22.21
C GLU A 337 -1.22 15.71 22.24
N LYS A 338 -1.64 14.98 21.18
CA LYS A 338 -1.44 13.53 21.11
C LYS A 338 0.05 13.15 21.10
N LEU A 339 0.89 13.92 20.40
CA LEU A 339 2.34 13.75 20.40
C LEU A 339 2.94 13.95 21.79
N ARG A 340 2.56 15.02 22.51
CA ARG A 340 3.04 15.30 23.87
C ARG A 340 2.66 14.17 24.85
N VAL A 341 1.40 13.71 24.80
CA VAL A 341 0.93 12.61 25.63
C VAL A 341 1.82 11.38 25.49
N LEU A 342 2.14 10.98 24.27
CA LEU A 342 2.99 9.82 24.04
C LEU A 342 4.47 10.12 24.35
N LEU A 343 5.03 11.26 23.98
CA LEU A 343 6.43 11.55 24.21
C LEU A 343 6.78 11.67 25.70
N GLN A 344 5.88 12.18 26.51
CA GLN A 344 6.09 12.36 27.96
C GLN A 344 5.77 11.10 28.79
N ASN A 345 5.03 10.13 28.24
CA ASN A 345 4.63 8.94 28.99
C ASN A 345 5.22 7.65 28.39
N LYS A 346 6.39 7.26 28.89
CA LYS A 346 7.08 6.04 28.44
C LYS A 346 6.24 4.78 28.64
N SER A 347 5.61 4.63 29.80
CA SER A 347 4.79 3.44 30.11
C SER A 347 3.60 3.31 29.14
N LEU A 348 2.96 4.44 28.80
CA LEU A 348 1.88 4.45 27.81
C LEU A 348 2.38 4.05 26.42
N ARG A 349 3.56 4.57 25.99
CA ARG A 349 4.18 4.18 24.72
C ARG A 349 4.42 2.68 24.65
N GLU A 350 5.02 2.12 25.71
CA GLU A 350 5.34 0.69 25.78
C GLU A 350 4.09 -0.18 25.77
N ALA A 351 3.08 0.19 26.56
CA ALA A 351 1.80 -0.53 26.61
C ALA A 351 1.08 -0.52 25.26
N MET A 352 0.99 0.66 24.63
CA MET A 352 0.33 0.84 23.33
C MET A 352 1.09 0.14 22.20
N GLY A 353 2.42 0.23 22.18
CA GLY A 353 3.26 -0.48 21.22
C GLY A 353 3.13 -1.99 21.36
N ALA A 354 3.09 -2.52 22.59
CA ALA A 354 2.87 -3.94 22.86
C ALA A 354 1.46 -4.40 22.43
N ALA A 355 0.43 -3.59 22.67
CA ALA A 355 -0.93 -3.88 22.21
C ALA A 355 -0.99 -3.92 20.68
N GLY A 356 -0.38 -2.95 19.99
CA GLY A 356 -0.26 -2.95 18.54
C GLY A 356 0.47 -4.18 18.00
N LYS A 357 1.58 -4.58 18.64
CA LYS A 357 2.33 -5.80 18.27
C LYS A 357 1.48 -7.07 18.40
N ARG A 358 0.70 -7.20 19.45
CA ARG A 358 -0.24 -8.34 19.61
C ARG A 358 -1.29 -8.35 18.49
N ALA A 359 -1.93 -7.20 18.23
CA ALA A 359 -2.89 -7.07 17.13
C ALA A 359 -2.28 -7.42 15.78
N GLN A 360 -1.02 -7.00 15.52
CA GLN A 360 -0.29 -7.35 14.31
C GLN A 360 -0.07 -8.86 14.21
N ALA A 361 0.42 -9.51 15.27
CA ALA A 361 0.69 -10.95 15.27
C ALA A 361 -0.57 -11.80 15.08
N GLU A 362 -1.70 -11.37 15.64
CA GLU A 362 -2.96 -12.11 15.58
C GLU A 362 -3.70 -11.90 14.25
N ARG A 363 -3.72 -10.70 13.71
CA ARG A 363 -4.62 -10.32 12.62
C ARG A 363 -3.90 -9.99 11.30
N PHE A 364 -2.63 -9.58 11.36
CA PHE A 364 -1.86 -9.04 10.24
C PHE A 364 -0.57 -9.86 10.07
N ASN A 365 -0.72 -11.17 9.88
CA ASN A 365 0.41 -12.09 9.70
C ASN A 365 0.39 -12.73 8.30
N GLU A 366 1.54 -13.22 7.89
CA GLU A 366 1.75 -13.77 6.55
C GLU A 366 0.86 -15.00 6.28
N SER A 367 0.63 -15.84 7.28
CA SER A 367 -0.18 -17.06 7.09
C SER A 367 -1.63 -16.75 6.77
N ILE A 368 -2.25 -15.80 7.49
CA ILE A 368 -3.60 -15.32 7.21
C ILE A 368 -3.65 -14.65 5.82
N PHE A 369 -2.67 -13.79 5.53
CA PHE A 369 -2.59 -13.08 4.26
C PHE A 369 -2.52 -14.04 3.07
N VAL A 370 -1.61 -15.00 3.10
CA VAL A 370 -1.45 -15.96 1.99
C VAL A 370 -2.68 -16.87 1.86
N ARG A 371 -3.23 -17.36 2.97
CA ARG A 371 -4.45 -18.17 2.95
C ARG A 371 -5.60 -17.42 2.27
N ASN A 372 -5.87 -16.18 2.66
CA ASN A 372 -6.97 -15.40 2.10
C ASN A 372 -6.76 -15.13 0.59
N HIS A 373 -5.51 -14.97 0.14
CA HIS A 373 -5.19 -14.85 -1.30
C HIS A 373 -5.42 -16.16 -2.04
N LEU A 374 -5.01 -17.29 -1.47
CA LEU A 374 -5.29 -18.61 -2.07
C LEU A 374 -6.80 -18.87 -2.18
N ASP A 375 -7.58 -18.45 -1.20
CA ASP A 375 -9.04 -18.52 -1.24
C ASP A 375 -9.61 -17.66 -2.37
N ALA A 376 -9.16 -16.41 -2.49
CA ALA A 376 -9.54 -15.51 -3.59
C ALA A 376 -9.14 -16.07 -4.97
N PHE A 377 -8.01 -16.77 -5.05
CA PHE A 377 -7.54 -17.43 -6.28
C PHE A 377 -8.28 -18.75 -6.58
N GLY A 378 -9.15 -19.23 -5.68
CA GLY A 378 -9.84 -20.53 -5.82
C GLY A 378 -8.92 -21.73 -5.57
N LEU A 379 -7.92 -21.57 -4.72
CA LEU A 379 -6.84 -22.53 -4.46
C LEU A 379 -6.82 -23.02 -3.00
N SER A 380 -7.90 -22.86 -2.26
CA SER A 380 -8.03 -23.23 -0.84
C SER A 380 -7.63 -24.68 -0.56
N SER A 381 -7.92 -25.60 -1.47
CA SER A 381 -7.55 -27.02 -1.32
C SER A 381 -6.04 -27.26 -1.32
N LEU A 382 -5.26 -26.33 -1.84
CA LEU A 382 -3.80 -26.38 -1.83
C LEU A 382 -3.20 -25.78 -0.56
N ALA A 383 -3.97 -24.94 0.15
CA ALA A 383 -3.55 -24.35 1.42
C ALA A 383 -3.55 -25.38 2.57
N GLN A 384 -4.48 -26.34 2.55
CA GLN A 384 -4.66 -27.34 3.60
C GLN A 384 -3.63 -28.49 3.58
N LYS A 385 -2.87 -28.66 2.51
CA LYS A 385 -1.85 -29.72 2.38
C LYS A 385 -0.47 -29.34 2.91
N SER A 386 -0.32 -28.16 3.50
CA SER A 386 0.99 -27.60 3.93
C SER A 386 1.07 -27.31 5.44
N GLU A 387 0.05 -27.66 6.22
CA GLU A 387 0.09 -27.82 7.67
C GLU A 387 0.41 -29.28 8.03
#